data_daddb6b698efc5a133080af90345c2d5
#
_entry.id   daddb6b698efc5a133080af90345c2d5
#
_cell.length_a   1.000
_cell.length_b   1.000
_cell.length_c   1.000
_cell.angle_alpha   90.00
_cell.angle_beta   90.00
_cell.angle_gamma   90.00
#
_symmetry.space_group_name_H-M   'P 1'
#
loop_
_entity.id
_entity.type
_entity.pdbx_description
1 polymer ?
#
loop_
_entity_poly.entity_id
_entity_poly.type
_entity_poly.pdbx_seq_one_letter_code
_entity_poly.pdbx_strand_id
1 'polypeptide(L)'
;MGIANYFYNSTLRKYVALFGTYFNQMKIQRADNNGTVIQDMIVPISYAPFQKILARVTQDPKFLKGVAINLPRMSFEMTNMSYDPDRKVAPTRKVRKTGVDVEGGGRRFVYAGVPYNLDFSLYIMAKYNEDAVKILEQILPFFNPEFTSTVRLIDGLEPMDIPLILNDTTFEDLYEGDFEERRSVLYTLNFTMKGWFFGPERDKAVIKFVDIRYAPNTLANTTFEEFYSVQPGMTANNEPTTDRALSIDYSLIEFDDNWDYAPEIANTAPSV
;
A
#
# COMPACT_ATOMS: atom_id res chain seq x y z
N MET A 1 -22.09 12.98 2.28
CA MET A 1 -21.32 11.86 2.87
C MET A 1 -20.04 12.45 3.47
N GLY A 2 -19.89 12.38 4.79
CA GLY A 2 -18.68 12.90 5.46
C GLY A 2 -17.52 11.91 5.35
N ILE A 3 -16.30 12.43 5.49
CA ILE A 3 -15.04 11.64 5.57
C ILE A 3 -14.94 10.91 6.94
N ALA A 4 -16.06 10.79 7.67
CA ALA A 4 -16.09 10.53 9.12
C ALA A 4 -15.95 9.06 9.57
N ASN A 5 -15.79 8.09 8.68
CA ASN A 5 -15.53 6.71 9.11
C ASN A 5 -14.04 6.51 9.31
N TYR A 6 -13.63 6.18 10.54
CA TYR A 6 -12.25 5.83 10.84
C TYR A 6 -11.83 4.60 10.03
N PHE A 7 -10.73 4.73 9.27
CA PHE A 7 -10.03 3.62 8.65
C PHE A 7 -8.53 3.90 8.66
N TYR A 8 -7.72 2.86 8.77
CA TYR A 8 -6.27 2.98 8.78
C TYR A 8 -5.61 1.76 8.14
N ASN A 9 -5.12 1.91 6.94
CA ASN A 9 -4.48 0.83 6.17
C ASN A 9 -2.97 0.71 6.42
N SER A 10 -2.39 1.55 7.28
CA SER A 10 -0.95 1.60 7.56
C SER A 10 -0.06 1.79 6.32
N THR A 11 -0.62 2.25 5.21
CA THR A 11 0.06 2.29 3.90
C THR A 11 1.33 3.15 3.95
N LEU A 12 1.25 4.33 4.55
CA LEU A 12 2.42 5.22 4.68
C LEU A 12 3.54 4.57 5.51
N ARG A 13 3.18 3.89 6.60
CA ARG A 13 4.14 3.15 7.42
C ARG A 13 4.80 2.01 6.65
N LYS A 14 4.04 1.32 5.79
CA LYS A 14 4.57 0.28 4.91
C LYS A 14 5.59 0.85 3.92
N TYR A 15 5.33 2.01 3.32
CA TYR A 15 6.28 2.67 2.41
C TYR A 15 7.58 3.09 3.10
N VAL A 16 7.49 3.69 4.29
CA VAL A 16 8.67 4.05 5.08
C VAL A 16 9.50 2.82 5.45
N ALA A 17 8.84 1.74 5.90
CA ALA A 17 9.51 0.49 6.22
C ALA A 17 10.15 -0.16 4.99
N LEU A 18 9.45 -0.14 3.85
CA LEU A 18 9.93 -0.65 2.58
C LEU A 18 11.21 0.07 2.14
N PHE A 19 11.22 1.40 2.18
CA PHE A 19 12.40 2.20 1.86
C PHE A 19 13.60 1.83 2.76
N GLY A 20 13.38 1.75 4.06
CA GLY A 20 14.44 1.34 4.99
C GLY A 20 14.96 -0.07 4.74
N THR A 21 14.12 -0.99 4.29
CA THR A 21 14.50 -2.37 4.00
C THR A 21 15.44 -2.48 2.80
N TYR A 22 15.30 -1.62 1.78
CA TYR A 22 16.17 -1.64 0.60
C TYR A 22 17.63 -1.39 0.93
N PHE A 23 17.91 -0.57 1.95
CA PHE A 23 19.27 -0.16 2.31
C PHE A 23 19.79 -0.78 3.62
N ASN A 24 19.03 -1.68 4.24
CA ASN A 24 19.36 -2.22 5.56
C ASN A 24 20.55 -3.19 5.60
N GLN A 25 21.02 -3.67 4.44
CA GLN A 25 22.08 -4.70 4.35
C GLN A 25 23.36 -4.18 3.69
N MET A 26 23.56 -2.87 3.61
CA MET A 26 24.78 -2.29 3.06
C MET A 26 25.97 -2.63 3.94
N LYS A 27 27.07 -3.10 3.33
CA LYS A 27 28.29 -3.54 4.01
C LYS A 27 29.50 -2.78 3.53
N ILE A 28 30.43 -2.57 4.43
CA ILE A 28 31.76 -2.04 4.11
C ILE A 28 32.81 -3.05 4.51
N GLN A 29 33.71 -3.31 3.59
CA GLN A 29 34.90 -4.12 3.82
C GLN A 29 36.14 -3.24 3.76
N ARG A 30 37.01 -3.35 4.76
CA ARG A 30 38.32 -2.75 4.79
C ARG A 30 39.36 -3.84 4.64
N ALA A 31 40.20 -3.70 3.64
CA ALA A 31 41.30 -4.61 3.35
C ALA A 31 42.66 -4.01 3.73
N ASP A 32 43.60 -4.86 4.09
CA ASP A 32 45.02 -4.46 4.23
C ASP A 32 45.71 -4.29 2.86
N ASN A 33 46.93 -3.76 2.86
CA ASN A 33 47.70 -3.56 1.65
C ASN A 33 47.93 -4.86 0.84
N ASN A 34 47.73 -6.02 1.45
CA ASN A 34 47.82 -7.35 0.80
C ASN A 34 46.45 -7.84 0.25
N GLY A 35 45.40 -7.05 0.31
CA GLY A 35 44.06 -7.45 -0.15
C GLY A 35 43.27 -8.35 0.82
N THR A 36 43.79 -8.61 2.01
CA THR A 36 43.09 -9.41 3.02
C THR A 36 42.07 -8.54 3.75
N VAL A 37 40.81 -8.99 3.80
CA VAL A 37 39.74 -8.28 4.51
C VAL A 37 40.02 -8.33 6.01
N ILE A 38 40.27 -7.16 6.62
CA ILE A 38 40.52 -7.02 8.05
C ILE A 38 39.22 -6.77 8.81
N GLN A 39 38.30 -6.02 8.21
CA GLN A 39 37.07 -5.61 8.84
C GLN A 39 35.89 -5.70 7.86
N ASP A 40 34.84 -6.42 8.25
CA ASP A 40 33.53 -6.45 7.58
C ASP A 40 32.48 -5.90 8.54
N MET A 41 31.76 -4.86 8.12
CA MET A 41 30.76 -4.23 8.96
C MET A 41 29.49 -3.89 8.18
N ILE A 42 28.33 -4.13 8.79
CA ILE A 42 27.05 -3.66 8.27
C ILE A 42 26.88 -2.19 8.66
N VAL A 43 26.50 -1.36 7.69
CA VAL A 43 26.24 0.06 7.93
C VAL A 43 24.84 0.22 8.52
N PRO A 44 24.72 0.73 9.75
CA PRO A 44 23.41 0.90 10.37
C PRO A 44 22.62 2.01 9.68
N ILE A 45 21.33 1.74 9.47
CA ILE A 45 20.37 2.70 8.91
C ILE A 45 19.29 3.05 9.94
N SER A 46 18.82 4.28 9.96
CA SER A 46 17.76 4.74 10.86
C SER A 46 16.85 5.76 10.18
N TYR A 47 15.54 5.71 10.51
CA TYR A 47 14.62 6.78 10.14
C TYR A 47 14.83 7.98 11.07
N ALA A 48 15.46 9.00 10.57
CA ALA A 48 15.68 10.24 11.31
C ALA A 48 16.02 11.40 10.37
N PRO A 49 15.51 12.61 10.66
CA PRO A 49 15.92 13.82 9.96
C PRO A 49 17.43 14.06 10.12
N PHE A 50 18.04 14.54 9.04
CA PHE A 50 19.48 14.84 8.99
C PHE A 50 19.93 15.71 10.18
N GLN A 51 19.18 16.77 10.49
CA GLN A 51 19.49 17.68 11.58
C GLN A 51 19.61 17.00 12.96
N LYS A 52 18.78 15.96 13.23
CA LYS A 52 18.88 15.20 14.48
C LYS A 52 20.15 14.38 14.58
N ILE A 53 20.63 13.88 13.44
CA ILE A 53 21.86 13.08 13.42
C ILE A 53 23.07 13.99 13.52
N LEU A 54 23.08 15.09 12.77
CA LEU A 54 24.13 16.10 12.85
C LEU A 54 24.25 16.63 14.28
N ALA A 55 23.13 17.04 14.91
CA ALA A 55 23.13 17.49 16.30
C ALA A 55 23.69 16.44 17.28
N ARG A 56 23.47 15.16 17.06
CA ARG A 56 24.05 14.08 17.89
C ARG A 56 25.54 13.86 17.64
N VAL A 57 26.00 14.11 16.43
CA VAL A 57 27.43 14.02 16.08
C VAL A 57 28.18 15.20 16.67
N THR A 58 27.60 16.41 16.63
CA THR A 58 28.24 17.67 17.12
C THR A 58 28.12 17.88 18.63
N GLN A 59 27.02 17.39 19.27
CA GLN A 59 26.76 17.66 20.69
C GLN A 59 27.62 16.88 21.69
N ASP A 60 28.37 15.85 21.26
CA ASP A 60 29.18 15.06 22.21
C ASP A 60 30.64 14.90 21.77
N PRO A 61 31.43 16.01 21.76
CA PRO A 61 32.88 15.93 21.46
C PRO A 61 33.69 15.23 22.57
N LYS A 62 33.13 14.99 23.73
CA LYS A 62 33.82 14.38 24.88
C LYS A 62 33.23 13.09 25.40
N PHE A 63 32.68 12.23 24.63
CA PHE A 63 32.32 10.81 24.93
C PHE A 63 31.98 10.47 26.42
N LEU A 64 31.45 11.41 27.21
CA LEU A 64 31.15 11.24 28.62
C LEU A 64 29.85 10.48 28.90
N LYS A 65 29.01 10.29 27.88
CA LYS A 65 27.82 9.44 27.94
C LYS A 65 27.91 8.45 26.78
N GLY A 66 28.19 7.22 27.08
CA GLY A 66 28.53 6.06 26.24
C GLY A 66 27.67 5.69 25.02
N VAL A 67 27.17 6.67 24.28
CA VAL A 67 26.50 6.43 22.98
C VAL A 67 27.23 7.24 21.93
N ALA A 68 28.46 6.83 21.62
CA ALA A 68 29.17 7.32 20.44
C ALA A 68 28.45 6.85 19.19
N ILE A 69 28.01 7.78 18.35
CA ILE A 69 27.51 7.43 17.01
C ILE A 69 28.72 7.02 16.19
N ASN A 70 28.84 5.71 15.91
CA ASN A 70 29.88 5.21 15.05
C ASN A 70 29.57 5.57 13.59
N LEU A 71 30.52 6.17 12.89
CA LEU A 71 30.52 6.34 11.45
C LEU A 71 31.28 5.15 10.80
N PRO A 72 30.87 4.64 9.64
CA PRO A 72 29.82 5.15 8.76
C PRO A 72 28.40 4.80 9.20
N ARG A 73 27.43 5.64 8.84
CA ARG A 73 26.02 5.48 9.17
C ARG A 73 25.14 6.03 8.06
N MET A 74 23.97 5.42 7.92
CA MET A 74 22.94 5.94 7.03
C MET A 74 21.70 6.40 7.83
N SER A 75 21.04 7.40 7.30
CA SER A 75 19.71 7.80 7.76
C SER A 75 18.84 8.18 6.59
N PHE A 76 17.54 8.11 6.78
CA PHE A 76 16.61 8.55 5.76
C PHE A 76 15.40 9.22 6.38
N GLU A 77 14.78 10.08 5.61
CA GLU A 77 13.52 10.72 5.98
C GLU A 77 12.63 10.87 4.75
N MET A 78 11.32 10.94 4.99
CA MET A 78 10.37 11.34 3.97
C MET A 78 10.28 12.87 3.98
N THR A 79 10.60 13.50 2.85
CA THR A 79 10.69 14.96 2.75
C THR A 79 9.43 15.60 2.21
N ASN A 80 8.72 14.91 1.30
CA ASN A 80 7.53 15.46 0.67
C ASN A 80 6.55 14.36 0.23
N MET A 81 5.30 14.75 0.02
CA MET A 81 4.26 13.90 -0.55
C MET A 81 3.39 14.75 -1.48
N SER A 82 3.32 14.38 -2.76
CA SER A 82 2.57 15.11 -3.79
C SER A 82 1.64 14.18 -4.56
N TYR A 83 0.47 14.69 -4.95
CA TYR A 83 -0.45 13.97 -5.84
C TYR A 83 0.16 13.84 -7.23
N ASP A 84 0.00 12.66 -7.85
CA ASP A 84 0.48 12.39 -9.21
C ASP A 84 -0.70 12.38 -10.20
N PRO A 85 -0.91 13.46 -10.96
CA PRO A 85 -2.02 13.56 -11.92
C PRO A 85 -1.87 12.62 -13.13
N ASP A 86 -0.64 12.26 -13.50
CA ASP A 86 -0.37 11.47 -14.70
C ASP A 86 -0.82 10.01 -14.54
N ARG A 87 -0.79 9.50 -13.31
CA ARG A 87 -1.26 8.16 -12.97
C ARG A 87 -2.72 8.11 -12.50
N LYS A 88 -3.47 9.19 -12.68
CA LYS A 88 -4.88 9.26 -12.25
C LYS A 88 -5.72 8.15 -12.87
N VAL A 89 -6.44 7.42 -12.05
CA VAL A 89 -7.41 6.39 -12.45
C VAL A 89 -8.83 6.92 -12.22
N ALA A 90 -9.81 6.40 -12.98
CA ALA A 90 -11.21 6.78 -12.81
C ALA A 90 -11.66 6.55 -11.34
N PRO A 91 -12.23 7.58 -10.67
CA PRO A 91 -12.57 7.50 -9.24
C PRO A 91 -13.67 6.47 -8.94
N THR A 92 -14.45 6.09 -9.95
CA THR A 92 -15.51 5.08 -9.85
C THR A 92 -15.03 3.66 -10.03
N ARG A 93 -13.78 3.43 -10.44
CA ARG A 93 -13.20 2.10 -10.61
C ARG A 93 -13.13 1.39 -9.27
N LYS A 94 -13.66 0.17 -9.22
CA LYS A 94 -13.67 -0.69 -8.04
C LYS A 94 -12.71 -1.85 -8.24
N VAL A 95 -11.97 -2.18 -7.20
CA VAL A 95 -11.08 -3.34 -7.14
C VAL A 95 -11.66 -4.29 -6.10
N ARG A 96 -11.89 -5.54 -6.50
CA ARG A 96 -12.40 -6.59 -5.61
C ARG A 96 -11.30 -7.08 -4.69
N LYS A 97 -11.68 -7.42 -3.47
CA LYS A 97 -10.83 -8.22 -2.57
C LYS A 97 -11.11 -9.70 -2.80
N THR A 98 -10.07 -10.50 -2.89
CA THR A 98 -10.12 -11.96 -2.98
C THR A 98 -9.87 -12.58 -1.61
N GLY A 99 -10.52 -13.73 -1.33
CA GLY A 99 -10.28 -14.50 -0.11
C GLY A 99 -10.86 -13.89 1.18
N VAL A 100 -11.86 -13.02 1.06
CA VAL A 100 -12.61 -12.48 2.21
C VAL A 100 -14.06 -12.86 2.03
N ASP A 101 -14.49 -13.87 2.78
CA ASP A 101 -15.89 -14.24 2.87
C ASP A 101 -16.64 -13.17 3.68
N VAL A 102 -17.70 -12.67 3.11
CA VAL A 102 -18.62 -11.76 3.79
C VAL A 102 -19.84 -12.60 4.16
N GLU A 103 -20.20 -12.61 5.41
CA GLU A 103 -21.42 -13.26 5.89
C GLU A 103 -22.62 -12.84 5.02
N GLY A 104 -23.34 -13.81 4.45
CA GLY A 104 -24.41 -13.57 3.49
C GLY A 104 -23.95 -13.42 2.03
N GLY A 105 -22.76 -13.90 1.65
CA GLY A 105 -22.27 -13.96 0.25
C GLY A 105 -21.97 -12.60 -0.38
N GLY A 106 -21.79 -11.57 0.42
CA GLY A 106 -21.42 -10.24 -0.06
C GLY A 106 -20.02 -10.19 -0.65
N ARG A 107 -19.74 -9.16 -1.44
CA ARG A 107 -18.42 -8.92 -2.03
C ARG A 107 -17.79 -7.66 -1.45
N ARG A 108 -16.57 -7.79 -0.94
CA ARG A 108 -15.78 -6.63 -0.52
C ARG A 108 -15.06 -6.01 -1.70
N PHE A 109 -15.06 -4.70 -1.73
CA PHE A 109 -14.31 -3.94 -2.73
C PHE A 109 -13.72 -2.68 -2.11
N VAL A 110 -12.69 -2.18 -2.76
CA VAL A 110 -12.15 -0.84 -2.50
C VAL A 110 -12.22 -0.04 -3.81
N TYR A 111 -12.34 1.26 -3.71
CA TYR A 111 -12.15 2.10 -4.87
C TYR A 111 -10.69 2.09 -5.31
N ALA A 112 -10.44 2.34 -6.59
CA ALA A 112 -9.07 2.44 -7.11
C ALA A 112 -8.24 3.39 -6.26
N GLY A 113 -6.99 3.01 -6.06
CA GLY A 113 -6.06 3.81 -5.28
C GLY A 113 -5.82 5.19 -5.89
N VAL A 114 -5.52 6.14 -5.04
CA VAL A 114 -5.12 7.49 -5.43
C VAL A 114 -3.59 7.51 -5.53
N PRO A 115 -3.01 7.91 -6.68
CA PRO A 115 -1.56 7.90 -6.87
C PRO A 115 -0.92 9.11 -6.18
N TYR A 116 0.18 8.85 -5.48
CA TYR A 116 1.03 9.86 -4.85
C TYR A 116 2.50 9.57 -5.10
N ASN A 117 3.26 10.62 -5.27
CA ASN A 117 4.71 10.60 -5.25
C ASN A 117 5.16 10.91 -3.82
N LEU A 118 6.02 10.04 -3.28
CA LEU A 118 6.59 10.14 -1.95
C LEU A 118 8.08 10.38 -2.11
N ASP A 119 8.55 11.54 -1.70
CA ASP A 119 9.96 11.90 -1.83
C ASP A 119 10.70 11.52 -0.55
N PHE A 120 11.81 10.81 -0.72
CA PHE A 120 12.69 10.36 0.34
C PHE A 120 14.10 10.87 0.11
N SER A 121 14.75 11.27 1.18
CA SER A 121 16.19 11.57 1.17
C SER A 121 16.93 10.55 2.01
N LEU A 122 17.95 9.93 1.42
CA LEU A 122 18.89 9.02 2.08
C LEU A 122 20.21 9.75 2.30
N TYR A 123 20.64 9.81 3.53
CA TYR A 123 21.88 10.44 3.96
C TYR A 123 22.91 9.37 4.32
N ILE A 124 24.07 9.43 3.68
CA ILE A 124 25.21 8.56 3.95
C ILE A 124 26.29 9.42 4.59
N MET A 125 26.57 9.14 5.85
CA MET A 125 27.61 9.84 6.62
C MET A 125 28.79 8.92 6.87
N ALA A 126 29.98 9.36 6.52
CA ALA A 126 31.21 8.62 6.76
C ALA A 126 32.33 9.56 7.25
N LYS A 127 33.30 9.00 7.97
CA LYS A 127 34.52 9.70 8.34
C LYS A 127 35.50 9.78 7.18
N TYR A 128 35.56 8.73 6.36
CA TYR A 128 36.45 8.62 5.20
C TYR A 128 35.60 8.58 3.94
N ASN A 129 36.02 9.33 2.93
CA ASN A 129 35.34 9.35 1.64
C ASN A 129 35.30 7.96 0.98
N GLU A 130 36.35 7.16 1.16
CA GLU A 130 36.42 5.79 0.64
C GLU A 130 35.26 4.91 1.15
N ASP A 131 34.92 5.01 2.44
CA ASP A 131 33.79 4.26 3.02
C ASP A 131 32.46 4.71 2.43
N ALA A 132 32.27 6.03 2.21
CA ALA A 132 31.07 6.58 1.60
C ALA A 132 30.90 6.15 0.14
N VAL A 133 31.98 6.19 -0.64
CA VAL A 133 31.97 5.75 -2.04
C VAL A 133 31.66 4.26 -2.16
N LYS A 134 32.20 3.41 -1.27
CA LYS A 134 31.87 1.97 -1.24
C LYS A 134 30.39 1.71 -1.02
N ILE A 135 29.72 2.53 -0.19
CA ILE A 135 28.26 2.43 -0.01
C ILE A 135 27.54 2.90 -1.26
N LEU A 136 27.97 4.04 -1.83
CA LEU A 136 27.35 4.63 -3.01
C LEU A 136 27.39 3.68 -4.21
N GLU A 137 28.54 3.05 -4.46
CA GLU A 137 28.75 2.08 -5.55
C GLU A 137 27.89 0.81 -5.39
N GLN A 138 27.47 0.47 -4.18
CA GLN A 138 26.52 -0.63 -3.95
C GLN A 138 25.08 -0.22 -4.26
N ILE A 139 24.74 1.07 -4.26
CA ILE A 139 23.38 1.56 -4.49
C ILE A 139 23.14 1.89 -5.96
N LEU A 140 24.02 2.68 -6.57
CA LEU A 140 23.80 3.25 -7.90
C LEU A 140 23.46 2.24 -9.02
N PRO A 141 24.09 1.06 -9.11
CA PRO A 141 23.82 0.12 -10.20
C PRO A 141 22.39 -0.45 -10.22
N PHE A 142 21.68 -0.39 -9.11
CA PHE A 142 20.29 -0.86 -9.03
C PHE A 142 19.28 0.13 -9.60
N PHE A 143 19.67 1.39 -9.80
CA PHE A 143 18.80 2.46 -10.29
C PHE A 143 19.12 2.84 -11.74
N ASN A 144 18.38 2.24 -12.69
CA ASN A 144 18.50 2.55 -14.12
C ASN A 144 17.12 2.81 -14.78
N PRO A 145 16.52 3.95 -14.61
CA PRO A 145 16.59 4.92 -13.50
C PRO A 145 15.83 4.49 -12.26
N GLU A 146 15.06 3.38 -12.33
CA GLU A 146 14.16 2.93 -11.28
C GLU A 146 14.47 1.52 -10.78
N PHE A 147 14.18 1.29 -9.52
CA PHE A 147 14.14 -0.02 -8.90
C PHE A 147 12.71 -0.33 -8.49
N THR A 148 12.11 -1.38 -9.05
CA THR A 148 10.73 -1.75 -8.79
C THR A 148 10.65 -2.97 -7.89
N SER A 149 9.80 -2.89 -6.87
CA SER A 149 9.47 -4.03 -6.00
C SER A 149 7.97 -4.24 -5.91
N THR A 150 7.58 -5.51 -5.84
CA THR A 150 6.18 -5.91 -5.72
C THR A 150 5.78 -6.03 -4.26
N VAL A 151 4.79 -5.26 -3.82
CA VAL A 151 4.37 -5.16 -2.43
C VAL A 151 2.87 -5.33 -2.28
N ARG A 152 2.44 -6.05 -1.24
CA ARG A 152 1.04 -6.13 -0.84
C ARG A 152 0.69 -4.98 0.11
N LEU A 153 0.02 -3.95 -0.42
CA LEU A 153 -0.36 -2.77 0.35
C LEU A 153 -1.55 -3.03 1.28
N ILE A 154 -2.53 -3.79 0.81
CA ILE A 154 -3.76 -4.14 1.54
C ILE A 154 -3.99 -5.64 1.43
N ASP A 155 -4.39 -6.25 2.53
CA ASP A 155 -4.72 -7.68 2.54
C ASP A 155 -5.94 -7.97 1.68
N GLY A 156 -5.86 -9.02 0.85
CA GLY A 156 -6.90 -9.39 -0.11
C GLY A 156 -6.90 -8.58 -1.42
N LEU A 157 -5.98 -7.63 -1.61
CA LEU A 157 -5.68 -7.06 -2.93
C LEU A 157 -4.48 -7.76 -3.58
N GLU A 158 -4.46 -7.72 -4.91
CA GLU A 158 -3.29 -8.14 -5.67
C GLU A 158 -2.06 -7.32 -5.27
N PRO A 159 -0.88 -7.95 -5.22
CA PRO A 159 0.37 -7.23 -5.02
C PRO A 159 0.56 -6.17 -6.10
N MET A 160 1.14 -5.05 -5.75
CA MET A 160 1.35 -3.92 -6.66
C MET A 160 2.83 -3.60 -6.77
N ASP A 161 3.25 -3.25 -7.97
CA ASP A 161 4.60 -2.81 -8.25
C ASP A 161 4.77 -1.36 -7.83
N ILE A 162 5.77 -1.13 -7.00
CA ILE A 162 6.12 0.17 -6.45
C ILE A 162 7.50 0.55 -6.97
N PRO A 163 7.58 1.41 -7.98
CA PRO A 163 8.84 1.91 -8.47
C PRO A 163 9.42 2.97 -7.53
N LEU A 164 10.72 2.86 -7.28
CA LEU A 164 11.56 3.83 -6.58
C LEU A 164 12.56 4.40 -7.59
N ILE A 165 12.52 5.70 -7.81
CA ILE A 165 13.34 6.41 -8.80
C ILE A 165 14.39 7.20 -8.06
N LEU A 166 15.66 7.08 -8.46
CA LEU A 166 16.73 7.96 -8.00
C LEU A 166 16.74 9.22 -8.87
N ASN A 167 16.50 10.37 -8.25
CA ASN A 167 16.42 11.66 -8.95
C ASN A 167 17.81 12.31 -9.07
N ASP A 168 18.49 12.46 -7.94
CA ASP A 168 19.80 13.12 -7.88
C ASP A 168 20.64 12.64 -6.70
N THR A 169 21.93 12.91 -6.77
CA THR A 169 22.89 12.63 -5.72
C THR A 169 23.74 13.88 -5.49
N THR A 170 23.73 14.38 -4.28
CA THR A 170 24.55 15.53 -3.88
C THR A 170 25.66 15.10 -2.92
N PHE A 171 26.79 15.81 -2.97
CA PHE A 171 27.96 15.59 -2.14
C PHE A 171 28.28 16.85 -1.37
N GLU A 172 28.46 16.74 -0.08
CA GLU A 172 28.88 17.83 0.81
C GLU A 172 30.02 17.36 1.70
N ASP A 173 31.08 18.17 1.76
CA ASP A 173 32.19 17.97 2.68
C ASP A 173 31.95 18.90 3.89
N LEU A 174 31.62 18.33 5.02
CA LEU A 174 31.30 19.08 6.24
C LEU A 174 32.60 19.35 6.99
N TYR A 175 33.07 20.59 6.90
CA TYR A 175 34.16 21.13 7.71
C TYR A 175 33.56 21.91 8.87
N GLU A 176 33.76 21.46 10.10
CA GLU A 176 33.52 22.26 11.30
C GLU A 176 34.85 22.50 12.00
N GLY A 177 35.28 23.80 12.06
CA GLY A 177 36.37 24.26 12.89
C GLY A 177 37.80 24.06 12.38
N ASP A 178 38.75 24.10 13.30
CA ASP A 178 40.20 24.06 13.08
C ASP A 178 40.65 22.68 12.53
N PHE A 179 41.86 22.58 11.97
CA PHE A 179 42.46 21.42 11.32
C PHE A 179 42.44 20.11 12.15
N GLU A 180 42.15 20.16 13.43
CA GLU A 180 42.06 19.03 14.34
C GLU A 180 40.63 18.48 14.51
N GLU A 181 39.58 19.16 13.98
CA GLU A 181 38.21 18.74 14.18
C GLU A 181 37.72 17.75 13.06
N ARG A 182 36.79 16.91 13.44
CA ARG A 182 36.34 15.78 12.68
C ARG A 182 35.75 16.18 11.32
N ARG A 183 36.45 15.85 10.26
CA ARG A 183 35.93 15.85 8.90
C ARG A 183 34.88 14.74 8.77
N SER A 184 33.68 15.06 8.35
CA SER A 184 32.67 14.11 7.94
C SER A 184 32.22 14.39 6.51
N VAL A 185 32.07 13.33 5.74
CA VAL A 185 31.61 13.37 4.37
C VAL A 185 30.14 12.98 4.35
N LEU A 186 29.33 13.77 3.67
CA LEU A 186 27.90 13.55 3.51
C LEU A 186 27.56 13.37 2.03
N TYR A 187 26.92 12.24 1.70
CA TYR A 187 26.20 12.06 0.45
C TYR A 187 24.70 12.06 0.71
N THR A 188 23.97 12.82 -0.06
CA THR A 188 22.50 12.86 -0.02
C THR A 188 21.96 12.34 -1.35
N LEU A 189 21.16 11.26 -1.30
CA LEU A 189 20.49 10.70 -2.45
C LEU A 189 18.99 10.98 -2.31
N ASN A 190 18.41 11.62 -3.32
CA ASN A 190 17.00 11.95 -3.35
C ASN A 190 16.24 10.99 -4.26
N PHE A 191 15.19 10.40 -3.71
CA PHE A 191 14.37 9.40 -4.36
C PHE A 191 12.91 9.83 -4.42
N THR A 192 12.21 9.39 -5.47
CA THR A 192 10.76 9.47 -5.57
C THR A 192 10.19 8.06 -5.65
N MET A 193 9.37 7.68 -4.67
CA MET A 193 8.61 6.44 -4.65
C MET A 193 7.20 6.68 -5.16
N LYS A 194 6.76 5.92 -6.15
CA LYS A 194 5.42 6.05 -6.74
C LYS A 194 4.42 5.15 -6.01
N GLY A 195 3.76 5.71 -5.00
CA GLY A 195 2.81 5.00 -4.16
C GLY A 195 1.35 5.11 -4.58
N TRP A 196 0.49 4.32 -3.90
CA TRP A 196 -0.96 4.33 -4.03
C TRP A 196 -1.60 4.35 -2.64
N PHE A 197 -2.62 5.20 -2.46
CA PHE A 197 -3.42 5.23 -1.25
C PHE A 197 -4.84 4.78 -1.54
N PHE A 198 -5.32 3.82 -0.77
CA PHE A 198 -6.66 3.27 -0.90
C PHE A 198 -7.57 3.79 0.21
N GLY A 199 -8.83 4.03 -0.14
CA GLY A 199 -9.88 4.40 0.81
C GLY A 199 -10.36 3.20 1.65
N PRO A 200 -11.45 3.42 2.42
CA PRO A 200 -12.05 2.37 3.23
C PRO A 200 -12.66 1.26 2.37
N GLU A 201 -12.68 0.06 2.94
CA GLU A 201 -13.38 -1.08 2.37
C GLU A 201 -14.88 -0.86 2.40
N ARG A 202 -15.56 -1.40 1.41
CA ARG A 202 -17.02 -1.36 1.31
C ARG A 202 -17.53 -2.73 0.94
N ASP A 203 -18.62 -3.11 1.58
CA ASP A 203 -19.34 -4.32 1.29
C ASP A 203 -20.46 -4.03 0.29
N LYS A 204 -20.74 -4.98 -0.55
CA LYS A 204 -21.87 -4.94 -1.47
C LYS A 204 -22.67 -6.23 -1.29
N ALA A 205 -23.91 -6.06 -0.86
CA ALA A 205 -24.83 -7.17 -0.78
C ALA A 205 -25.16 -7.73 -2.18
N VAL A 206 -25.48 -8.98 -2.24
CA VAL A 206 -26.00 -9.65 -3.44
C VAL A 206 -27.47 -9.34 -3.56
N ILE A 207 -27.93 -9.06 -4.78
CA ILE A 207 -29.37 -8.94 -5.06
C ILE A 207 -29.90 -10.38 -5.11
N LYS A 208 -30.70 -10.75 -4.10
CA LYS A 208 -31.33 -12.08 -4.02
C LYS A 208 -32.72 -12.10 -4.67
N PHE A 209 -33.45 -10.99 -4.62
CA PHE A 209 -34.82 -10.89 -5.14
C PHE A 209 -34.92 -9.75 -6.16
N VAL A 210 -35.56 -10.04 -7.30
CA VAL A 210 -35.87 -9.06 -8.33
C VAL A 210 -37.37 -9.12 -8.60
N ASP A 211 -38.04 -7.97 -8.49
CA ASP A 211 -39.45 -7.79 -8.80
C ASP A 211 -39.60 -6.78 -9.92
N ILE A 212 -40.18 -7.19 -11.03
CA ILE A 212 -40.45 -6.37 -12.20
C ILE A 212 -41.95 -6.23 -12.33
N ARG A 213 -42.45 -5.01 -12.36
CA ARG A 213 -43.85 -4.67 -12.43
C ARG A 213 -44.16 -4.00 -13.78
N TYR A 214 -45.09 -4.57 -14.49
CA TYR A 214 -45.58 -4.03 -15.75
C TYR A 214 -46.83 -3.24 -15.55
N ALA A 215 -46.85 -1.97 -15.96
CA ALA A 215 -48.01 -1.11 -15.94
C ALA A 215 -48.39 -0.72 -17.38
N PRO A 216 -49.69 -0.57 -17.67
CA PRO A 216 -50.12 -0.04 -18.96
C PRO A 216 -49.66 1.39 -19.10
N ASN A 217 -49.23 1.75 -20.33
CA ASN A 217 -48.68 3.06 -20.62
C ASN A 217 -49.79 4.12 -20.73
N THR A 218 -50.56 4.29 -19.68
CA THR A 218 -51.58 5.34 -19.61
C THR A 218 -51.34 6.17 -18.36
N LEU A 219 -51.24 7.48 -18.50
CA LEU A 219 -51.05 8.46 -17.44
C LEU A 219 -52.15 8.42 -16.35
N ALA A 220 -53.29 7.78 -16.64
CA ALA A 220 -54.46 7.69 -15.73
C ALA A 220 -54.53 6.41 -14.92
N ASN A 221 -53.78 5.38 -15.26
CA ASN A 221 -53.85 4.07 -14.58
C ASN A 221 -52.49 3.65 -14.04
N THR A 222 -52.34 3.68 -12.73
CA THR A 222 -51.12 3.24 -11.98
C THR A 222 -51.23 1.79 -11.49
N THR A 223 -52.28 1.07 -11.86
CA THR A 223 -52.44 -0.36 -11.54
C THR A 223 -51.51 -1.18 -12.37
N PHE A 224 -50.66 -1.98 -11.72
CA PHE A 224 -49.80 -2.95 -12.41
C PHE A 224 -50.66 -4.14 -12.84
N GLU A 225 -50.47 -4.59 -14.09
CA GLU A 225 -51.24 -5.69 -14.67
C GLU A 225 -50.51 -7.03 -14.63
N GLU A 226 -49.16 -6.97 -14.64
CA GLU A 226 -48.34 -8.16 -14.64
C GLU A 226 -47.12 -7.96 -13.70
N PHE A 227 -46.80 -9.02 -12.98
CA PHE A 227 -45.64 -9.06 -12.09
C PHE A 227 -44.74 -10.24 -12.51
N TYR A 228 -43.48 -9.96 -12.65
CA TYR A 228 -42.45 -10.96 -12.86
C TYR A 228 -41.41 -10.87 -11.75
N SER A 229 -41.32 -11.93 -10.94
CA SER A 229 -40.34 -11.98 -9.86
C SER A 229 -39.42 -13.16 -10.01
N VAL A 230 -38.14 -12.96 -9.64
CA VAL A 230 -37.11 -13.99 -9.65
C VAL A 230 -36.40 -13.99 -8.31
N GLN A 231 -36.27 -15.17 -7.71
CA GLN A 231 -35.53 -15.39 -6.48
C GLN A 231 -34.69 -16.67 -6.59
N PRO A 232 -33.67 -16.88 -5.72
CA PRO A 232 -33.02 -18.17 -5.60
C PRO A 232 -34.01 -19.21 -5.07
N GLY A 233 -33.94 -20.41 -5.62
CA GLY A 233 -34.78 -21.54 -5.22
C GLY A 233 -33.93 -22.73 -4.77
N MET A 234 -34.13 -23.18 -3.53
CA MET A 234 -33.47 -24.32 -2.94
C MET A 234 -34.45 -25.08 -2.04
N THR A 235 -34.48 -26.38 -2.15
CA THR A 235 -35.31 -27.24 -1.27
C THR A 235 -34.69 -27.36 0.13
N ALA A 236 -35.46 -27.80 1.11
CA ALA A 236 -34.96 -28.05 2.48
C ALA A 236 -33.84 -29.11 2.55
N ASN A 237 -33.63 -29.87 1.47
CA ASN A 237 -32.55 -30.87 1.34
C ASN A 237 -31.30 -30.32 0.64
N ASN A 238 -31.18 -29.01 0.46
CA ASN A 238 -30.08 -28.33 -0.26
C ASN A 238 -29.97 -28.73 -1.75
N GLU A 239 -31.10 -29.07 -2.39
CA GLU A 239 -31.15 -29.31 -3.80
C GLU A 239 -31.70 -28.07 -4.54
N PRO A 240 -31.14 -27.70 -5.71
CA PRO A 240 -31.62 -26.57 -6.48
C PRO A 240 -33.04 -26.85 -7.00
N THR A 241 -33.92 -25.86 -7.00
CA THR A 241 -35.28 -25.96 -7.52
C THR A 241 -35.68 -24.68 -8.25
N THR A 242 -36.40 -24.87 -9.36
CA THR A 242 -37.06 -23.79 -10.09
C THR A 242 -38.49 -23.57 -9.62
N ASP A 243 -39.03 -24.47 -8.80
CA ASP A 243 -40.35 -24.37 -8.24
C ASP A 243 -40.35 -23.60 -6.93
N ARG A 244 -40.97 -22.43 -6.93
CA ARG A 244 -41.05 -21.54 -5.77
C ARG A 244 -41.81 -22.15 -4.58
N ALA A 245 -42.79 -23.03 -4.85
CA ALA A 245 -43.58 -23.67 -3.79
C ALA A 245 -42.75 -24.70 -2.99
N LEU A 246 -41.71 -25.27 -3.60
CA LEU A 246 -40.82 -26.25 -2.97
C LEU A 246 -39.60 -25.58 -2.32
N SER A 247 -39.37 -24.31 -2.62
CA SER A 247 -38.19 -23.59 -2.13
C SER A 247 -38.41 -23.15 -0.66
N ILE A 248 -37.32 -23.22 0.09
CA ILE A 248 -37.25 -22.50 1.39
C ILE A 248 -37.25 -20.98 1.14
N ASP A 249 -37.39 -20.20 2.19
CA ASP A 249 -37.39 -18.74 2.11
C ASP A 249 -36.05 -18.25 1.52
N TYR A 250 -36.10 -17.39 0.50
CA TYR A 250 -34.92 -16.86 -0.19
C TYR A 250 -33.95 -16.10 0.74
N SER A 251 -34.41 -15.62 1.88
CA SER A 251 -33.57 -14.96 2.88
C SER A 251 -32.62 -15.93 3.57
N LEU A 252 -32.95 -17.21 3.64
CA LEU A 252 -32.17 -18.28 4.25
C LEU A 252 -31.14 -18.90 3.29
N ILE A 253 -31.26 -18.65 1.98
CA ILE A 253 -30.36 -19.18 0.97
C ILE A 253 -29.11 -18.29 0.90
N GLU A 254 -27.93 -18.88 1.13
CA GLU A 254 -26.68 -18.17 1.01
C GLU A 254 -26.15 -18.15 -0.44
N PHE A 255 -25.19 -17.30 -0.72
CA PHE A 255 -24.67 -17.13 -2.09
C PHE A 255 -23.93 -18.37 -2.62
N ASP A 256 -23.28 -19.12 -1.75
CA ASP A 256 -22.48 -20.30 -2.02
C ASP A 256 -23.27 -21.61 -1.91
N ASP A 257 -24.55 -21.53 -1.52
CA ASP A 257 -25.45 -22.69 -1.56
C ASP A 257 -25.71 -23.16 -2.99
N ASN A 258 -26.13 -24.42 -3.12
CA ASN A 258 -26.48 -25.01 -4.41
C ASN A 258 -27.94 -24.67 -4.74
N TRP A 259 -28.18 -23.53 -5.37
CA TRP A 259 -29.52 -23.04 -5.70
C TRP A 259 -29.67 -22.78 -7.22
N ASP A 260 -30.92 -22.72 -7.70
CA ASP A 260 -31.31 -22.32 -9.04
C ASP A 260 -32.24 -21.12 -9.00
N TYR A 261 -32.58 -20.54 -10.13
CA TYR A 261 -33.52 -19.43 -10.24
C TYR A 261 -34.98 -19.96 -10.24
N ALA A 262 -35.80 -19.48 -9.29
CA ALA A 262 -37.23 -19.75 -9.21
C ALA A 262 -38.04 -18.53 -9.72
N PRO A 263 -38.39 -18.46 -11.00
CA PRO A 263 -39.19 -17.38 -11.55
C PRO A 263 -40.68 -17.57 -11.20
N GLU A 264 -41.41 -16.48 -11.10
CA GLU A 264 -42.87 -16.46 -10.95
C GLU A 264 -43.46 -15.33 -11.79
N ILE A 265 -44.50 -15.65 -12.51
CA ILE A 265 -45.32 -14.70 -13.26
C ILE A 265 -46.72 -14.70 -12.63
N ALA A 266 -47.18 -13.54 -12.17
CA ALA A 266 -48.46 -13.39 -11.53
C ALA A 266 -49.19 -12.10 -11.99
N ASN A 267 -50.49 -12.16 -12.02
CA ASN A 267 -51.35 -10.99 -12.29
C ASN A 267 -51.69 -10.21 -11.04
N THR A 268 -51.14 -10.60 -9.91
CA THR A 268 -51.28 -9.93 -8.60
C THR A 268 -49.88 -9.82 -7.97
N ALA A 269 -49.67 -8.74 -7.19
CA ALA A 269 -48.37 -8.54 -6.54
C ALA A 269 -47.99 -9.77 -5.69
N PRO A 270 -46.78 -10.30 -5.84
CA PRO A 270 -46.31 -11.39 -5.00
C PRO A 270 -46.29 -10.95 -3.52
N SER A 271 -46.70 -11.84 -2.63
CA SER A 271 -46.53 -11.63 -1.19
C SER A 271 -45.02 -11.68 -0.86
N VAL A 272 -44.46 -10.60 -0.36
CA VAL A 272 -43.11 -10.48 0.14
C VAL A 272 -43.01 -11.06 1.54
#